data_a9a42b2c44d875b3562929c39d165e1a
#
_entry.id   a9a42b2c44d875b3562929c39d165e1a
#
_cell.length_a   1.000
_cell.length_b   1.000
_cell.length_c   1.000
_cell.angle_alpha   90.00
_cell.angle_beta   90.00
_cell.angle_gamma   90.00
#
_symmetry.space_group_name_H-M   'P 1'
#
loop_
_entity.id
_entity.type
_entity.pdbx_description
1 polymer ?
#
loop_
_entity_poly.entity_id
_entity_poly.type
_entity_poly.pdbx_seq_one_letter_code
_entity_poly.pdbx_strand_id
1 'polypeptide(L)'
;MNAAGDLSAEAERLLKRDAEWAALASEGRDIDRILSYWTDDAVVLAPGFPPIIGRVALRGYVENSLRIPGFEISWKSSEVRFSPDLKLAYMFSENTVTMNGPNGTPLTTRGRGITIWRREPDGEWRCTVDIWNEGPRS
;
A
#
# COMPACT_ATOMS: atom_id res chain seq x y z
N MET A 1 32.22 4.24 1.57
CA MET A 1 30.89 3.65 1.48
C MET A 1 30.61 3.20 0.06
N ASN A 2 30.03 2.05 -0.04
CA ASN A 2 29.71 1.39 -1.29
C ASN A 2 28.25 1.68 -1.64
N ALA A 3 27.99 2.20 -2.84
CA ALA A 3 26.64 2.57 -3.30
C ALA A 3 25.67 1.37 -3.25
N ALA A 4 26.15 0.18 -3.56
CA ALA A 4 25.31 -1.02 -3.49
C ALA A 4 24.90 -1.36 -2.04
N GLY A 5 25.79 -1.13 -1.05
CA GLY A 5 25.45 -1.31 0.36
C GLY A 5 24.43 -0.28 0.84
N ASP A 6 24.56 0.97 0.41
CA ASP A 6 23.62 2.03 0.75
C ASP A 6 22.23 1.74 0.15
N LEU A 7 22.17 1.27 -1.10
CA LEU A 7 20.91 0.91 -1.75
C LEU A 7 20.26 -0.30 -1.06
N SER A 8 21.05 -1.28 -0.64
CA SER A 8 20.54 -2.46 0.06
C SER A 8 19.93 -2.08 1.41
N ALA A 9 20.60 -1.23 2.17
CA ALA A 9 20.10 -0.74 3.46
C ALA A 9 18.83 0.08 3.29
N GLU A 10 18.78 0.94 2.28
CA GLU A 10 17.60 1.77 2.00
C GLU A 10 16.43 0.90 1.53
N ALA A 11 16.68 -0.14 0.74
CA ALA A 11 15.65 -1.08 0.32
C ALA A 11 15.05 -1.82 1.52
N GLU A 12 15.88 -2.29 2.44
CA GLU A 12 15.42 -2.95 3.66
C GLU A 12 14.56 -2.02 4.52
N ARG A 13 14.98 -0.77 4.65
CA ARG A 13 14.26 0.25 5.39
C ARG A 13 12.87 0.50 4.80
N LEU A 14 12.78 0.59 3.49
CA LEU A 14 11.52 0.81 2.78
C LEU A 14 10.60 -0.41 2.89
N LEU A 15 11.13 -1.61 2.72
CA LEU A 15 10.36 -2.84 2.88
C LEU A 15 9.83 -3.00 4.31
N LYS A 16 10.64 -2.63 5.30
CA LYS A 16 10.21 -2.65 6.70
C LYS A 16 9.08 -1.66 6.95
N ARG A 17 9.20 -0.47 6.40
CA ARG A 17 8.16 0.56 6.51
C ARG A 17 6.86 0.08 5.87
N ASP A 18 6.93 -0.55 4.71
CA ASP A 18 5.77 -1.10 4.04
C ASP A 18 5.13 -2.25 4.85
N ALA A 19 5.94 -3.11 5.46
CA ALA A 19 5.44 -4.19 6.31
C ALA A 19 4.73 -3.65 7.56
N GLU A 20 5.24 -2.59 8.15
CA GLU A 20 4.59 -1.90 9.28
C GLU A 20 3.23 -1.34 8.85
N TRP A 21 3.17 -0.74 7.66
CA TRP A 21 1.93 -0.23 7.09
C TRP A 21 0.92 -1.34 6.88
N ALA A 22 1.35 -2.46 6.30
CA ALA A 22 0.48 -3.62 6.09
C ALA A 22 -0.10 -4.14 7.41
N ALA A 23 0.71 -4.21 8.47
CA ALA A 23 0.26 -4.62 9.79
C ALA A 23 -0.79 -3.66 10.36
N LEU A 24 -0.58 -2.36 10.22
CA LEU A 24 -1.54 -1.35 10.67
C LEU A 24 -2.86 -1.44 9.91
N ALA A 25 -2.81 -1.65 8.60
CA ALA A 25 -4.00 -1.81 7.77
C ALA A 25 -4.76 -3.08 8.14
N SER A 26 -4.05 -4.16 8.43
CA SER A 26 -4.66 -5.42 8.85
C SER A 26 -5.36 -5.29 10.20
N GLU A 27 -4.81 -4.53 11.13
CA GLU A 27 -5.45 -4.23 12.42
C GLU A 27 -6.67 -3.32 12.24
N GLY A 28 -6.58 -2.33 11.36
CA GLY A 28 -7.69 -1.45 11.03
C GLY A 28 -8.16 -0.52 12.14
N ARG A 29 -7.30 -0.17 13.09
CA ARG A 29 -7.67 0.63 14.26
C ARG A 29 -7.19 2.07 14.19
N ASP A 30 -5.96 2.27 13.77
CA ASP A 30 -5.32 3.59 13.76
C ASP A 30 -5.34 4.18 12.35
N ILE A 31 -6.48 4.76 11.99
CA ILE A 31 -6.69 5.32 10.65
C ILE A 31 -5.71 6.45 10.36
N ASP A 32 -5.47 7.33 11.31
CA ASP A 32 -4.54 8.45 11.12
C ASP A 32 -3.14 7.97 10.78
N ARG A 33 -2.69 6.93 11.46
CA ARG A 33 -1.37 6.36 11.21
C ARG A 33 -1.31 5.65 9.85
N ILE A 34 -2.37 4.92 9.48
CA ILE A 34 -2.48 4.31 8.15
C ILE A 34 -2.35 5.39 7.07
N LEU A 35 -3.05 6.50 7.23
CA LEU A 35 -3.01 7.62 6.27
C LEU A 35 -1.65 8.29 6.20
N SER A 36 -0.89 8.27 7.28
CA SER A 36 0.42 8.92 7.33
C SER A 36 1.48 8.30 6.41
N TYR A 37 1.23 7.09 5.90
CA TYR A 37 2.13 6.43 4.96
C TYR A 37 1.96 6.91 3.52
N TRP A 38 0.85 7.58 3.22
CA TRP A 38 0.62 8.20 1.91
C TRP A 38 1.08 9.65 1.91
N THR A 39 1.52 10.12 0.73
CA THR A 39 1.75 11.56 0.52
C THR A 39 0.40 12.29 0.50
N ASP A 40 0.43 13.61 0.70
CA ASP A 40 -0.80 14.42 0.69
C ASP A 40 -1.53 14.37 -0.65
N ASP A 41 -0.79 14.19 -1.74
CA ASP A 41 -1.31 14.13 -3.10
C ASP A 41 -1.40 12.72 -3.66
N ALA A 42 -1.36 11.70 -2.81
CA ALA A 42 -1.32 10.31 -3.24
C ALA A 42 -2.57 9.93 -4.06
N VAL A 43 -2.36 9.01 -4.98
CA VAL A 43 -3.39 8.44 -5.84
C VAL A 43 -3.46 6.94 -5.62
N VAL A 44 -4.66 6.44 -5.37
CA VAL A 44 -4.92 5.00 -5.29
C VAL A 44 -5.82 4.60 -6.45
N LEU A 45 -5.37 3.59 -7.18
CA LEU A 45 -6.12 3.01 -8.30
C LEU A 45 -6.48 1.57 -7.93
N ALA A 46 -7.60 1.44 -7.23
CA ALA A 46 -8.10 0.15 -6.75
C ALA A 46 -9.05 -0.49 -7.76
N PRO A 47 -9.11 -1.83 -7.85
CA PRO A 47 -10.01 -2.52 -8.77
C PRO A 47 -11.47 -2.12 -8.51
N GLY A 48 -12.16 -1.72 -9.57
CA GLY A 48 -13.57 -1.37 -9.50
C GLY A 48 -13.90 0.01 -8.94
N PHE A 49 -12.88 0.80 -8.59
CA PHE A 49 -13.09 2.15 -8.07
C PHE A 49 -12.58 3.21 -9.05
N PRO A 50 -13.23 4.38 -9.08
CA PRO A 50 -12.59 5.55 -9.73
C PRO A 50 -11.32 5.93 -8.98
N PRO A 51 -10.42 6.71 -9.60
CA PRO A 51 -9.21 7.15 -8.90
C PRO A 51 -9.53 7.84 -7.58
N ILE A 52 -8.81 7.45 -6.53
CA ILE A 52 -8.96 8.03 -5.19
C ILE A 52 -7.77 8.96 -4.99
N ILE A 53 -8.02 10.25 -4.94
CA ILE A 53 -6.97 11.26 -4.98
C ILE A 53 -7.04 12.16 -3.75
N GLY A 54 -5.92 12.24 -3.05
CA GLY A 54 -5.75 13.16 -1.94
C GLY A 54 -6.24 12.63 -0.60
N ARG A 55 -5.84 13.32 0.45
CA ARG A 55 -6.00 12.84 1.82
C ARG A 55 -7.45 12.65 2.26
N VAL A 56 -8.34 13.56 1.88
CA VAL A 56 -9.76 13.46 2.26
C VAL A 56 -10.41 12.23 1.62
N ALA A 57 -10.19 12.04 0.31
CA ALA A 57 -10.73 10.88 -0.40
C ALA A 57 -10.14 9.58 0.11
N LEU A 58 -8.83 9.56 0.42
CA LEU A 58 -8.17 8.38 0.98
C LEU A 58 -8.71 8.01 2.34
N ARG A 59 -8.98 8.99 3.19
CA ARG A 59 -9.60 8.73 4.49
C ARG A 59 -10.96 8.06 4.33
N GLY A 60 -11.79 8.59 3.45
CA GLY A 60 -13.11 8.00 3.17
C GLY A 60 -12.99 6.57 2.65
N TYR A 61 -12.03 6.32 1.78
CA TYR A 61 -11.76 4.99 1.24
C TYR A 61 -11.38 4.00 2.35
N VAL A 62 -10.47 4.38 3.25
CA VAL A 62 -10.06 3.53 4.37
C VAL A 62 -11.23 3.30 5.34
N GLU A 63 -11.91 4.35 5.74
CA GLU A 63 -13.04 4.24 6.67
C GLU A 63 -14.15 3.36 6.10
N ASN A 64 -14.52 3.56 4.84
CA ASN A 64 -15.56 2.76 4.20
C ASN A 64 -15.15 1.30 4.05
N SER A 65 -13.89 1.04 3.71
CA SER A 65 -13.38 -0.33 3.61
C SER A 65 -13.48 -1.06 4.94
N LEU A 66 -13.10 -0.40 6.02
CA LEU A 66 -13.12 -1.00 7.36
C LEU A 66 -14.55 -1.30 7.86
N ARG A 67 -15.56 -0.67 7.28
CA ARG A 67 -16.97 -0.93 7.61
C ARG A 67 -17.56 -2.11 6.85
N ILE A 68 -16.89 -2.60 5.83
CA ILE A 68 -17.39 -3.75 5.07
C ILE A 68 -17.34 -4.99 5.97
N PRO A 69 -18.48 -5.72 6.11
CA PRO A 69 -18.49 -6.93 6.95
C PRO A 69 -17.45 -7.96 6.51
N GLY A 70 -16.65 -8.41 7.46
CA GLY A 70 -15.59 -9.40 7.21
C GLY A 70 -14.38 -8.87 6.48
N PHE A 71 -14.24 -7.56 6.34
CA PHE A 71 -13.10 -6.97 5.62
C PHE A 71 -11.77 -7.27 6.30
N GLU A 72 -10.85 -7.84 5.54
CA GLU A 72 -9.46 -8.04 5.94
C GLU A 72 -8.59 -7.76 4.73
N ILE A 73 -7.49 -7.07 4.94
CA ILE A 73 -6.51 -6.79 3.90
C ILE A 73 -5.12 -7.15 4.37
N SER A 74 -4.35 -7.76 3.49
CA SER A 74 -2.93 -8.00 3.74
C SER A 74 -2.15 -7.87 2.45
N TRP A 75 -0.89 -7.49 2.56
CA TRP A 75 -0.01 -7.46 1.40
C TRP A 75 1.43 -7.66 1.83
N LYS A 76 2.23 -8.05 0.86
CA LYS A 76 3.68 -8.19 1.01
C LYS A 76 4.35 -7.65 -0.23
N SER A 77 5.31 -6.78 -0.03
CA SER A 77 6.08 -6.16 -1.10
C SER A 77 7.46 -6.78 -1.23
N SER A 78 8.00 -6.71 -2.44
CA SER A 78 9.33 -7.21 -2.78
C SER A 78 9.95 -6.34 -3.87
N GLU A 79 11.24 -6.56 -4.13
CA GLU A 79 11.96 -5.96 -5.26
C GLU A 79 11.89 -4.44 -5.33
N VAL A 80 12.45 -3.79 -4.32
CA VAL A 80 12.55 -2.33 -4.31
C VAL A 80 13.50 -1.87 -5.42
N ARG A 81 13.05 -0.94 -6.22
CA ARG A 81 13.86 -0.30 -7.25
C ARG A 81 13.82 1.21 -7.08
N PHE A 82 14.99 1.84 -7.16
CA PHE A 82 15.14 3.27 -6.91
C PHE A 82 15.41 4.04 -8.20
N SER A 83 14.94 5.30 -8.25
CA SER A 83 15.42 6.25 -9.24
C SER A 83 16.89 6.59 -8.97
N PRO A 84 17.64 7.02 -10.01
CA PRO A 84 19.07 7.34 -9.84
C PRO A 84 19.36 8.38 -8.76
N ASP A 85 18.44 9.32 -8.54
CA ASP A 85 18.59 10.39 -7.53
C ASP A 85 18.07 9.99 -6.15
N LEU A 86 17.58 8.76 -5.99
CA LEU A 86 17.01 8.23 -4.74
C LEU A 86 15.83 9.04 -4.19
N LYS A 87 15.11 9.74 -5.06
CA LYS A 87 13.90 10.48 -4.65
C LYS A 87 12.62 9.70 -4.86
N LEU A 88 12.65 8.72 -5.75
CA LEU A 88 11.51 7.84 -6.01
C LEU A 88 11.94 6.38 -5.92
N ALA A 89 11.01 5.55 -5.52
CA ALA A 89 11.20 4.10 -5.52
C ALA A 89 9.89 3.43 -5.89
N TYR A 90 9.98 2.22 -6.42
CA TYR A 90 8.79 1.41 -6.60
C TYR A 90 9.04 -0.01 -6.13
N MET A 91 7.96 -0.66 -5.72
CA MET A 91 7.98 -2.05 -5.27
C MET A 91 6.84 -2.82 -5.92
N PHE A 92 7.05 -4.10 -6.13
CA PHE A 92 5.98 -5.02 -6.51
C PHE A 92 5.36 -5.61 -5.25
N SER A 93 4.05 -5.81 -5.29
CA SER A 93 3.33 -6.37 -4.15
C SER A 93 2.35 -7.45 -4.56
N GLU A 94 2.11 -8.36 -3.65
CA GLU A 94 1.00 -9.31 -3.71
C GLU A 94 0.07 -8.98 -2.56
N ASN A 95 -1.23 -9.03 -2.81
CA ASN A 95 -2.21 -8.69 -1.79
C ASN A 95 -3.35 -9.69 -1.75
N THR A 96 -4.02 -9.72 -0.61
CA THR A 96 -5.29 -10.44 -0.44
C THR A 96 -6.28 -9.51 0.22
N VAL A 97 -7.51 -9.54 -0.28
CA VAL A 97 -8.63 -8.82 0.32
C VAL A 97 -9.74 -9.84 0.57
N THR A 98 -10.19 -9.91 1.81
CA THR A 98 -11.30 -10.77 2.19
C THR A 98 -12.46 -9.91 2.66
N MET A 99 -13.66 -10.27 2.25
CA MET A 99 -14.89 -9.65 2.74
C MET A 99 -16.00 -10.66 2.65
N ASN A 100 -17.07 -10.43 3.41
CA ASN A 100 -18.21 -11.35 3.35
C ASN A 100 -18.95 -11.20 2.02
N GLY A 101 -19.23 -12.33 1.38
CA GLY A 101 -20.06 -12.39 0.19
C GLY A 101 -21.55 -12.28 0.52
N PRO A 102 -22.43 -12.41 -0.51
CA PRO A 102 -23.89 -12.26 -0.33
C PRO A 102 -24.50 -13.17 0.73
N ASN A 103 -23.91 -14.35 0.95
CA ASN A 103 -24.40 -15.32 1.93
C ASN A 103 -23.71 -15.21 3.29
N GLY A 104 -22.95 -14.15 3.53
CA GLY A 104 -22.15 -14.02 4.74
C GLY A 104 -20.89 -14.89 4.77
N THR A 105 -20.60 -15.63 3.71
CA THR A 105 -19.42 -16.48 3.61
C THR A 105 -18.21 -15.62 3.19
N PRO A 106 -17.07 -15.77 3.85
CA PRO A 106 -15.87 -15.00 3.45
C PRO A 106 -15.44 -15.32 2.02
N LEU A 107 -15.19 -14.27 1.25
CA LEU A 107 -14.63 -14.36 -0.10
C LEU A 107 -13.29 -13.65 -0.12
N THR A 108 -12.25 -14.35 -0.57
CA THR A 108 -10.90 -13.81 -0.66
C THR A 108 -10.50 -13.62 -2.10
N THR A 109 -10.08 -12.41 -2.43
CA THR A 109 -9.54 -12.05 -3.74
C THR A 109 -8.05 -11.84 -3.60
N ARG A 110 -7.28 -12.44 -4.51
CA ARG A 110 -5.83 -12.24 -4.56
C ARG A 110 -5.49 -11.30 -5.70
N GLY A 111 -4.54 -10.43 -5.44
CA GLY A 111 -4.14 -9.45 -6.43
C GLY A 111 -2.64 -9.19 -6.39
N ARG A 112 -2.24 -8.32 -7.28
CA ARG A 112 -0.86 -7.89 -7.41
C ARG A 112 -0.85 -6.42 -7.80
N GLY A 113 0.21 -5.73 -7.42
CA GLY A 113 0.28 -4.32 -7.69
C GLY A 113 1.67 -3.75 -7.65
N ILE A 114 1.72 -2.44 -7.83
CA ILE A 114 2.92 -1.64 -7.73
C ILE A 114 2.60 -0.47 -6.81
N THR A 115 3.51 -0.18 -5.89
CA THR A 115 3.47 1.06 -5.13
C THR A 115 4.68 1.91 -5.52
N ILE A 116 4.43 3.21 -5.70
CA ILE A 116 5.48 4.17 -5.98
C ILE A 116 5.63 5.04 -4.74
N TRP A 117 6.85 5.15 -4.26
CA TRP A 117 7.19 5.85 -3.03
C TRP A 117 8.03 7.07 -3.35
N ARG A 118 7.78 8.15 -2.65
CA ARG A 118 8.53 9.39 -2.76
C ARG A 118 9.23 9.68 -1.45
N ARG A 119 10.50 10.06 -1.55
CA ARG A 119 11.22 10.52 -0.37
C ARG A 119 10.86 11.97 -0.12
N GLU A 120 10.20 12.20 0.99
CA GLU A 120 9.71 13.52 1.36
C GLU A 120 10.83 14.40 1.96
N PRO A 121 10.62 15.74 2.05
CA PRO A 121 11.63 16.64 2.60
C PRO A 121 12.08 16.30 4.03
N ASP A 122 11.25 15.61 4.82
CA ASP A 122 11.62 15.16 6.17
C ASP A 122 12.48 13.89 6.15
N GLY A 123 12.82 13.36 4.98
CA GLY A 123 13.62 12.16 4.82
C GLY A 123 12.82 10.88 4.86
N GLU A 124 11.53 10.93 5.15
CA GLU A 124 10.68 9.74 5.19
C GLU A 124 10.14 9.37 3.81
N TRP A 125 10.03 8.07 3.58
CA TRP A 125 9.41 7.56 2.38
C TRP A 125 7.91 7.47 2.60
N ARG A 126 7.14 8.01 1.63
CA ARG A 126 5.67 7.87 1.63
C ARG A 126 5.20 7.43 0.26
N CYS A 127 4.16 6.62 0.27
CA CYS A 127 3.56 6.11 -0.95
C CYS A 127 2.79 7.22 -1.66
N THR A 128 3.12 7.45 -2.92
CA THR A 128 2.47 8.48 -3.73
C THR A 128 1.53 7.91 -4.78
N VAL A 129 1.77 6.68 -5.23
CA VAL A 129 0.84 5.96 -6.12
C VAL A 129 0.74 4.52 -5.65
N ASP A 130 -0.49 4.06 -5.55
CA ASP A 130 -0.81 2.70 -5.12
C ASP A 130 -1.80 2.14 -6.15
N ILE A 131 -1.36 1.18 -6.93
CA ILE A 131 -2.19 0.57 -7.96
C ILE A 131 -2.10 -0.94 -7.87
N TRP A 132 -3.26 -1.59 -7.92
CA TRP A 132 -3.28 -3.05 -8.01
C TRP A 132 -4.43 -3.53 -8.88
N ASN A 133 -4.32 -4.77 -9.30
CA ASN A 133 -5.38 -5.46 -10.00
C ASN A 133 -5.56 -6.85 -9.42
N GLU A 134 -6.69 -7.44 -9.71
CA GLU A 134 -6.97 -8.81 -9.29
C GLU A 134 -6.11 -9.77 -10.12
N GLY A 135 -5.63 -10.81 -9.46
CA GLY A 135 -4.87 -11.86 -10.13
C GLY A 135 -5.74 -12.74 -11.01
N PRO A 136 -5.13 -13.69 -11.72
CA PRO A 136 -5.88 -14.61 -12.56
C PRO A 136 -6.88 -15.40 -11.72
N ARG A 137 -8.07 -15.58 -12.26
CA ARG A 137 -9.08 -16.46 -11.64
C ARG A 137 -8.68 -17.91 -11.89
N SER A 138 -8.77 -18.69 -10.86
CA SER A 138 -8.53 -20.14 -10.93
C SER A 138 -9.80 -20.87 -11.31
#